data_98f518499124e7363e5474974de3b0bd
#
_entry.id   98f518499124e7363e5474974de3b0bd
#
_cell.length_a   1.000
_cell.length_b   1.000
_cell.length_c   1.000
_cell.angle_alpha   90.00
_cell.angle_beta   90.00
_cell.angle_gamma   90.00
#
_symmetry.space_group_name_H-M   'P 1'
#
loop_
_entity.id
_entity.type
_entity.pdbx_description
1 polymer ?
#
loop_
_entity_poly.entity_id
_entity_poly.type
_entity_poly.pdbx_seq_one_letter_code
_entity_poly.pdbx_strand_id
1 'polypeptide(L)'
;MNASHGLEFAQTEVARASLDHCVKCTICETHCPVSAVTPKFTGPKFVGPQAERFRHGESVDHSLDYCSSCGACTLACPQGVKIAELNGQARAVMKADHMPVRDQLISQTTLMGMAMTPVAPVANAALSLKPLRTVIEKVMGIHRDAPMPKANTQTITGWLKKRQKPATKATRGTLVFFHGCAGGYFEVETSKKSIEVLEHLGYEVLVPKQGCCGLAQQSNG
;
A
#
# COMPACT_ATOMS: atom_id res chain seq x y z
N MET A 1 -24.74 -8.79 13.96
CA MET A 1 -24.79 -8.68 12.48
C MET A 1 -23.46 -9.20 11.98
N ASN A 2 -23.45 -10.38 11.33
CA ASN A 2 -22.21 -11.04 10.91
C ASN A 2 -21.50 -10.21 9.84
N ALA A 3 -20.29 -9.78 10.15
CA ALA A 3 -19.39 -9.03 9.25
C ALA A 3 -18.98 -9.82 7.98
N SER A 4 -19.40 -11.08 7.87
CA SER A 4 -19.09 -11.95 6.72
C SER A 4 -19.86 -11.59 5.43
N HIS A 5 -20.87 -10.76 5.48
CA HIS A 5 -21.67 -10.38 4.30
C HIS A 5 -21.19 -9.13 3.55
N GLY A 6 -20.15 -8.44 4.02
CA GLY A 6 -19.70 -7.16 3.43
C GLY A 6 -18.60 -7.24 2.37
N LEU A 7 -18.02 -8.42 2.13
CA LEU A 7 -16.85 -8.57 1.24
C LEU A 7 -17.12 -9.40 -0.02
N GLU A 8 -18.35 -9.59 -0.41
CA GLU A 8 -18.72 -10.16 -1.72
C GLU A 8 -18.53 -9.12 -2.83
N PHE A 9 -17.29 -8.73 -3.08
CA PHE A 9 -16.96 -8.01 -4.30
C PHE A 9 -16.69 -9.01 -5.44
N ALA A 10 -17.09 -8.65 -6.66
CA ALA A 10 -16.80 -9.45 -7.87
C ALA A 10 -15.33 -9.88 -8.01
N GLN A 11 -14.40 -9.08 -7.46
CA GLN A 11 -12.97 -9.41 -7.38
C GLN A 11 -12.67 -10.62 -6.49
N THR A 12 -13.47 -10.87 -5.46
CA THR A 12 -13.32 -12.03 -4.57
C THR A 12 -13.62 -13.32 -5.30
N GLU A 13 -14.66 -13.35 -6.10
CA GLU A 13 -15.02 -14.52 -6.90
C GLU A 13 -13.98 -14.84 -7.96
N VAL A 14 -13.48 -13.82 -8.68
CA VAL A 14 -12.40 -14.00 -9.66
C VAL A 14 -11.11 -14.50 -9.01
N ALA A 15 -10.75 -13.98 -7.84
CA ALA A 15 -9.58 -14.44 -7.11
C ALA A 15 -9.74 -15.88 -6.67
N ARG A 16 -10.90 -16.27 -6.13
CA ARG A 16 -11.21 -17.65 -5.73
C ARG A 16 -11.24 -18.62 -6.91
N ALA A 17 -11.87 -18.25 -8.02
CA ALA A 17 -11.90 -19.06 -9.24
C ALA A 17 -10.50 -19.34 -9.78
N SER A 18 -9.53 -18.44 -9.56
CA SER A 18 -8.14 -18.65 -9.97
C SER A 18 -7.41 -19.76 -9.21
N LEU A 19 -7.94 -20.22 -8.05
CA LEU A 19 -7.31 -21.26 -7.23
C LEU A 19 -7.11 -22.59 -7.96
N ASP A 20 -8.03 -22.95 -8.83
CA ASP A 20 -7.99 -24.22 -9.57
C ASP A 20 -6.83 -24.26 -10.58
N HIS A 21 -6.30 -23.12 -10.96
CA HIS A 21 -5.12 -23.03 -11.81
C HIS A 21 -3.80 -23.31 -11.06
N CYS A 22 -3.81 -23.40 -9.73
CA CYS A 22 -2.61 -23.61 -8.93
C CYS A 22 -2.06 -25.04 -9.06
N VAL A 23 -0.97 -25.18 -9.80
CA VAL A 23 -0.24 -26.46 -9.99
C VAL A 23 0.83 -26.71 -8.93
N LYS A 24 0.89 -25.91 -7.86
CA LYS A 24 1.82 -26.05 -6.71
C LYS A 24 3.31 -26.00 -7.08
N CYS A 25 3.68 -25.29 -8.14
CA CYS A 25 5.05 -25.21 -8.68
C CYS A 25 6.05 -24.42 -7.80
N THR A 26 5.59 -23.73 -6.75
CA THR A 26 6.41 -22.94 -5.80
C THR A 26 7.08 -21.66 -6.33
N ILE A 27 6.96 -21.30 -7.59
CA ILE A 27 7.56 -20.10 -8.18
C ILE A 27 7.22 -18.83 -7.37
N CYS A 28 5.99 -18.70 -6.88
CA CYS A 28 5.57 -17.55 -6.07
C CYS A 28 6.36 -17.41 -4.75
N GLU A 29 6.88 -18.49 -4.21
CA GLU A 29 7.70 -18.48 -2.98
C GLU A 29 9.12 -17.99 -3.26
N THR A 30 9.71 -18.40 -4.39
CA THR A 30 11.06 -17.94 -4.77
C THR A 30 11.11 -16.45 -5.10
N HIS A 31 9.97 -15.85 -5.45
CA HIS A 31 9.83 -14.42 -5.72
C HIS A 31 9.34 -13.61 -4.50
N CYS A 32 9.09 -14.27 -3.37
CA CYS A 32 8.58 -13.58 -2.18
C CYS A 32 9.73 -12.91 -1.40
N PRO A 33 9.75 -11.56 -1.31
CA PRO A 33 10.81 -10.87 -0.57
C PRO A 33 10.75 -11.14 0.94
N VAL A 34 9.58 -11.48 1.46
CA VAL A 34 9.42 -11.78 2.90
C VAL A 34 9.96 -13.18 3.21
N SER A 35 9.57 -14.20 2.44
CA SER A 35 10.07 -15.57 2.63
C SER A 35 11.59 -15.66 2.46
N ALA A 36 12.19 -14.77 1.68
CA ALA A 36 13.63 -14.70 1.47
C ALA A 36 14.42 -14.25 2.72
N VAL A 37 13.78 -13.49 3.64
CA VAL A 37 14.47 -12.85 4.77
C VAL A 37 14.02 -13.33 6.14
N THR A 38 12.89 -14.06 6.23
CA THR A 38 12.41 -14.56 7.52
C THR A 38 11.71 -15.91 7.41
N PRO A 39 12.01 -16.87 8.33
CA PRO A 39 11.29 -18.14 8.41
C PRO A 39 9.91 -18.01 9.10
N LYS A 40 9.56 -16.82 9.61
CA LYS A 40 8.27 -16.58 10.29
C LYS A 40 7.09 -16.53 9.32
N PHE A 41 7.33 -16.38 8.03
CA PHE A 41 6.33 -16.41 6.98
C PHE A 41 6.42 -17.73 6.22
N THR A 42 5.37 -18.53 6.28
CA THR A 42 5.31 -19.85 5.65
C THR A 42 5.29 -19.79 4.12
N GLY A 43 5.08 -18.61 3.55
CA GLY A 43 5.12 -18.36 2.11
C GLY A 43 3.75 -18.12 1.48
N PRO A 44 3.74 -17.39 0.36
CA PRO A 44 2.50 -16.94 -0.28
C PRO A 44 1.60 -18.08 -0.76
N LYS A 45 2.16 -19.21 -1.17
CA LYS A 45 1.42 -20.37 -1.61
C LYS A 45 0.69 -21.05 -0.44
N PHE A 46 1.36 -21.17 0.71
CA PHE A 46 0.81 -21.86 1.88
C PHE A 46 -0.32 -21.06 2.52
N VAL A 47 -0.11 -19.77 2.76
CA VAL A 47 -1.12 -18.90 3.38
C VAL A 47 -2.23 -18.49 2.40
N GLY A 48 -1.98 -18.54 1.11
CA GLY A 48 -2.92 -18.23 0.04
C GLY A 48 -3.59 -19.46 -0.54
N PRO A 49 -3.22 -19.90 -1.77
CA PRO A 49 -3.97 -20.91 -2.51
C PRO A 49 -4.16 -22.24 -1.78
N GLN A 50 -3.17 -22.69 -1.00
CA GLN A 50 -3.32 -23.95 -0.27
C GLN A 50 -4.25 -23.83 0.92
N ALA A 51 -4.14 -22.74 1.71
CA ALA A 51 -5.00 -22.52 2.85
C ALA A 51 -6.44 -22.23 2.41
N GLU A 52 -6.65 -21.43 1.36
CA GLU A 52 -7.97 -21.01 0.90
C GLU A 52 -8.88 -22.17 0.54
N ARG A 53 -8.33 -23.27 0.03
CA ARG A 53 -9.11 -24.49 -0.28
C ARG A 53 -9.79 -25.11 0.94
N PHE A 54 -9.29 -24.83 2.14
CA PHE A 54 -9.77 -25.45 3.38
C PHE A 54 -10.42 -24.47 4.34
N ARG A 55 -10.08 -23.19 4.27
CA ARG A 55 -10.49 -22.19 5.26
C ARG A 55 -11.79 -21.46 4.95
N HIS A 56 -12.34 -21.57 3.75
CA HIS A 56 -13.57 -20.88 3.34
C HIS A 56 -13.59 -19.37 3.69
N GLY A 57 -12.47 -18.70 3.48
CA GLY A 57 -12.29 -17.28 3.79
C GLY A 57 -11.71 -16.98 5.18
N GLU A 58 -11.63 -17.94 6.09
CA GLU A 58 -10.97 -17.75 7.39
C GLU A 58 -9.48 -18.09 7.30
N SER A 59 -8.62 -17.27 7.88
CA SER A 59 -7.20 -17.58 7.96
C SER A 59 -6.92 -18.49 9.13
N VAL A 60 -6.23 -19.61 8.86
CA VAL A 60 -5.75 -20.55 9.89
C VAL A 60 -4.26 -20.39 10.18
N ASP A 61 -3.58 -19.52 9.43
CA ASP A 61 -2.14 -19.28 9.55
C ASP A 61 -1.85 -17.81 9.82
N HIS A 62 -1.54 -17.53 11.09
CA HIS A 62 -1.20 -16.17 11.55
C HIS A 62 0.08 -15.61 10.93
N SER A 63 0.90 -16.43 10.25
CA SER A 63 2.07 -15.94 9.51
C SER A 63 1.69 -15.01 8.36
N LEU A 64 0.41 -15.00 7.96
CA LEU A 64 -0.15 -14.07 7.00
C LEU A 64 0.09 -12.59 7.39
N ASP A 65 0.22 -12.28 8.68
CA ASP A 65 0.57 -10.93 9.14
C ASP A 65 1.93 -10.43 8.64
N TYR A 66 2.84 -11.33 8.32
CA TYR A 66 4.14 -10.98 7.74
C TYR A 66 4.09 -10.71 6.24
N CYS A 67 2.99 -11.03 5.56
CA CYS A 67 2.86 -10.73 4.13
C CYS A 67 2.87 -9.22 3.89
N SER A 68 3.73 -8.72 3.02
CA SER A 68 3.82 -7.29 2.70
C SER A 68 2.79 -6.81 1.67
N SER A 69 1.93 -7.68 1.17
CA SER A 69 0.94 -7.40 0.11
C SER A 69 1.52 -6.76 -1.16
N CYS A 70 2.81 -7.03 -1.46
CA CYS A 70 3.53 -6.40 -2.57
C CYS A 70 3.11 -6.87 -3.97
N GLY A 71 2.31 -7.94 -4.09
CA GLY A 71 1.83 -8.45 -5.37
C GLY A 71 2.82 -9.32 -6.17
N ALA A 72 4.10 -9.43 -5.75
CA ALA A 72 5.11 -10.16 -6.50
C ALA A 72 4.74 -11.62 -6.79
N CYS A 73 4.08 -12.29 -5.86
CA CYS A 73 3.62 -13.67 -6.02
C CYS A 73 2.53 -13.82 -7.11
N THR A 74 1.61 -12.86 -7.21
CA THR A 74 0.58 -12.84 -8.28
C THR A 74 1.24 -12.59 -9.64
N LEU A 75 2.17 -11.62 -9.71
CA LEU A 75 2.88 -11.29 -10.95
C LEU A 75 3.77 -12.43 -11.44
N ALA A 76 4.43 -13.14 -10.52
CA ALA A 76 5.32 -14.26 -10.85
C ALA A 76 4.57 -15.56 -11.19
N CYS A 77 3.27 -15.65 -10.93
CA CYS A 77 2.51 -16.87 -11.13
C CYS A 77 2.25 -17.15 -12.62
N PRO A 78 2.85 -18.23 -13.22
CA PRO A 78 2.64 -18.53 -14.64
C PRO A 78 1.22 -18.98 -14.96
N GLN A 79 0.47 -19.40 -13.93
CA GLN A 79 -0.91 -19.86 -14.05
C GLN A 79 -1.95 -18.77 -13.75
N GLY A 80 -1.51 -17.53 -13.51
CA GLY A 80 -2.41 -16.40 -13.27
C GLY A 80 -3.20 -16.46 -11.96
N VAL A 81 -2.76 -17.25 -10.97
CA VAL A 81 -3.41 -17.30 -9.65
C VAL A 81 -3.27 -15.96 -8.93
N LYS A 82 -4.37 -15.45 -8.42
CA LYS A 82 -4.48 -14.15 -7.72
C LYS A 82 -4.07 -14.27 -6.25
N ILE A 83 -2.79 -14.65 -6.00
CA ILE A 83 -2.29 -15.03 -4.68
C ILE A 83 -2.28 -13.85 -3.70
N ALA A 84 -1.85 -12.68 -4.13
CA ALA A 84 -1.79 -11.49 -3.27
C ALA A 84 -3.20 -11.03 -2.86
N GLU A 85 -4.15 -11.12 -3.76
CA GLU A 85 -5.55 -10.79 -3.54
C GLU A 85 -6.19 -11.75 -2.53
N LEU A 86 -5.95 -13.05 -2.68
CA LEU A 86 -6.40 -14.07 -1.72
C LEU A 86 -5.82 -13.82 -0.32
N ASN A 87 -4.54 -13.50 -0.24
CA ASN A 87 -3.88 -13.18 1.02
C ASN A 87 -4.43 -11.90 1.66
N GLY A 88 -4.73 -10.88 0.85
CA GLY A 88 -5.36 -9.64 1.32
C GLY A 88 -6.75 -9.89 1.90
N GLN A 89 -7.57 -10.67 1.22
CA GLN A 89 -8.92 -11.04 1.68
C GLN A 89 -8.87 -11.85 2.99
N ALA A 90 -7.98 -12.83 3.06
CA ALA A 90 -7.82 -13.64 4.27
C ALA A 90 -7.35 -12.79 5.46
N ARG A 91 -6.47 -11.80 5.23
CA ARG A 91 -6.05 -10.87 6.27
C ARG A 91 -7.19 -9.98 6.73
N ALA A 92 -8.02 -9.47 5.82
CA ALA A 92 -9.20 -8.68 6.15
C ALA A 92 -10.16 -9.45 7.07
N VAL A 93 -10.42 -10.73 6.77
CA VAL A 93 -11.23 -11.61 7.62
C VAL A 93 -10.57 -11.82 8.99
N MET A 94 -9.26 -12.11 9.01
CA MET A 94 -8.52 -12.34 10.26
C MET A 94 -8.52 -11.12 11.19
N LYS A 95 -8.60 -9.90 10.65
CA LYS A 95 -8.56 -8.63 11.42
C LYS A 95 -9.93 -7.99 11.60
N ALA A 96 -10.99 -8.58 11.08
CA ALA A 96 -12.35 -7.99 11.10
C ALA A 96 -12.82 -7.64 12.52
N ASP A 97 -12.54 -8.52 13.49
CA ASP A 97 -12.98 -8.33 14.89
C ASP A 97 -12.02 -7.47 15.71
N HIS A 98 -10.76 -7.42 15.35
CA HIS A 98 -9.75 -6.68 16.11
C HIS A 98 -8.59 -6.20 15.22
N MET A 99 -8.64 -4.93 14.85
CA MET A 99 -7.52 -4.28 14.15
C MET A 99 -6.59 -3.58 15.16
N PRO A 100 -5.30 -3.92 15.23
CA PRO A 100 -4.33 -3.25 16.09
C PRO A 100 -4.28 -1.75 15.83
N VAL A 101 -4.08 -0.94 16.88
CA VAL A 101 -3.97 0.54 16.78
C VAL A 101 -2.88 0.95 15.79
N ARG A 102 -1.76 0.22 15.75
CA ARG A 102 -0.69 0.43 14.76
C ARG A 102 -1.23 0.37 13.33
N ASP A 103 -2.00 -0.67 13.01
CA ASP A 103 -2.52 -0.91 11.66
C ASP A 103 -3.58 0.13 11.29
N GLN A 104 -4.40 0.56 12.27
CA GLN A 104 -5.33 1.67 12.09
C GLN A 104 -4.60 2.98 11.74
N LEU A 105 -3.52 3.30 12.45
CA LEU A 105 -2.73 4.50 12.19
C LEU A 105 -2.05 4.45 10.83
N ILE A 106 -1.42 3.31 10.48
CA ILE A 106 -0.76 3.12 9.19
C ILE A 106 -1.77 3.23 8.03
N SER A 107 -3.01 2.80 8.24
CA SER A 107 -4.06 2.89 7.24
C SER A 107 -4.53 4.33 6.99
N GLN A 108 -4.25 5.27 7.90
CA GLN A 108 -4.65 6.67 7.77
C GLN A 108 -3.57 7.60 7.21
N THR A 109 -2.87 7.15 6.17
CA THR A 109 -1.73 7.87 5.56
C THR A 109 -2.06 9.29 5.11
N THR A 110 -3.27 9.56 4.64
CA THR A 110 -3.71 10.91 4.27
C THR A 110 -3.79 11.84 5.48
N LEU A 111 -4.41 11.37 6.57
CA LEU A 111 -4.51 12.15 7.81
C LEU A 111 -3.13 12.41 8.41
N MET A 112 -2.26 11.40 8.41
CA MET A 112 -0.87 11.54 8.85
C MET A 112 -0.12 12.59 8.01
N GLY A 113 -0.24 12.55 6.69
CA GLY A 113 0.37 13.52 5.79
C GLY A 113 -0.13 14.93 6.06
N MET A 114 -1.44 15.11 6.23
CA MET A 114 -2.03 16.42 6.57
C MET A 114 -1.51 16.95 7.92
N ALA A 115 -1.45 16.11 8.94
CA ALA A 115 -0.98 16.50 10.27
C ALA A 115 0.52 16.80 10.31
N MET A 116 1.33 16.04 9.58
CA MET A 116 2.79 16.18 9.58
C MET A 116 3.29 17.35 8.72
N THR A 117 2.60 17.70 7.63
CA THR A 117 3.06 18.75 6.70
C THR A 117 3.35 20.09 7.38
N PRO A 118 2.48 20.65 8.25
CA PRO A 118 2.74 21.94 8.89
C PRO A 118 3.98 21.95 9.80
N VAL A 119 4.30 20.82 10.37
CA VAL A 119 5.40 20.62 11.34
C VAL A 119 6.53 19.75 10.79
N ALA A 120 6.60 19.58 9.47
CA ALA A 120 7.47 18.62 8.81
C ALA A 120 8.95 18.70 9.24
N PRO A 121 9.60 19.87 9.39
CA PRO A 121 11.00 19.92 9.84
C PRO A 121 11.17 19.32 11.24
N VAL A 122 10.28 19.64 12.16
CA VAL A 122 10.32 19.15 13.54
C VAL A 122 9.98 17.67 13.59
N ALA A 123 8.93 17.24 12.89
CA ALA A 123 8.53 15.85 12.81
C ALA A 123 9.64 14.96 12.22
N ASN A 124 10.26 15.39 11.13
CA ASN A 124 11.35 14.64 10.49
C ASN A 124 12.60 14.59 11.40
N ALA A 125 12.94 15.67 12.07
CA ALA A 125 14.04 15.67 13.04
C ALA A 125 13.75 14.74 14.22
N ALA A 126 12.56 14.79 14.79
CA ALA A 126 12.13 13.92 15.88
C ALA A 126 12.20 12.43 15.47
N LEU A 127 11.66 12.08 14.29
CA LEU A 127 11.69 10.72 13.76
C LEU A 127 13.09 10.21 13.41
N SER A 128 14.10 11.06 13.34
CA SER A 128 15.50 10.67 13.17
C SER A 128 16.23 10.38 14.48
N LEU A 129 15.64 10.74 15.64
CA LEU A 129 16.24 10.53 16.95
C LEU A 129 16.17 9.06 17.39
N LYS A 130 17.33 8.43 17.63
CA LYS A 130 17.43 7.04 18.06
C LYS A 130 16.59 6.70 19.30
N PRO A 131 16.58 7.51 20.40
CA PRO A 131 15.77 7.20 21.56
C PRO A 131 14.28 7.18 21.26
N LEU A 132 13.77 8.12 20.45
CA LEU A 132 12.38 8.13 20.03
C LEU A 132 12.04 6.91 19.18
N ARG A 133 12.92 6.53 18.26
CA ARG A 133 12.78 5.31 17.46
C ARG A 133 12.69 4.05 18.31
N THR A 134 13.45 3.98 19.39
CA THR A 134 13.39 2.86 20.34
C THR A 134 12.05 2.81 21.08
N VAL A 135 11.50 3.96 21.46
CA VAL A 135 10.16 4.03 22.06
C VAL A 135 9.09 3.59 21.06
N ILE A 136 9.13 4.09 19.82
CA ILE A 136 8.20 3.70 18.75
C ILE A 136 8.26 2.19 18.52
N GLU A 137 9.46 1.59 18.51
CA GLU A 137 9.62 0.14 18.34
C GLU A 137 8.93 -0.64 19.48
N LYS A 138 9.12 -0.22 20.73
CA LYS A 138 8.52 -0.89 21.89
C LYS A 138 6.99 -0.75 21.94
N VAL A 139 6.45 0.39 21.55
CA VAL A 139 5.02 0.69 21.65
C VAL A 139 4.24 0.22 20.42
N MET A 140 4.79 0.45 19.24
CA MET A 140 4.11 0.20 17.97
C MET A 140 4.64 -1.01 17.20
N GLY A 141 5.74 -1.63 17.65
CA GLY A 141 6.37 -2.75 16.95
C GLY A 141 7.00 -2.38 15.60
N ILE A 142 7.28 -1.09 15.36
CA ILE A 142 7.98 -0.62 14.18
C ILE A 142 9.47 -0.59 14.47
N HIS A 143 10.25 -1.44 13.77
CA HIS A 143 11.68 -1.55 14.02
C HIS A 143 12.37 -0.18 13.94
N ARG A 144 13.30 0.09 14.87
CA ARG A 144 13.99 1.39 14.99
C ARG A 144 14.75 1.81 13.73
N ASP A 145 15.24 0.85 12.94
CA ASP A 145 15.98 1.12 11.70
C ASP A 145 15.07 1.08 10.44
N ALA A 146 13.76 0.83 10.60
CA ALA A 146 12.84 0.86 9.47
C ALA A 146 12.82 2.26 8.82
N PRO A 147 12.90 2.38 7.49
CA PRO A 147 12.80 3.67 6.83
C PRO A 147 11.43 4.29 7.09
N MET A 148 11.41 5.53 7.58
CA MET A 148 10.18 6.29 7.79
C MET A 148 10.00 7.29 6.65
N PRO A 149 8.78 7.43 6.10
CA PRO A 149 8.50 8.44 5.10
C PRO A 149 8.72 9.83 5.69
N LYS A 150 9.47 10.67 4.97
CA LYS A 150 9.70 12.06 5.38
C LYS A 150 8.51 12.92 4.95
N ALA A 151 7.94 13.67 5.86
CA ALA A 151 6.91 14.64 5.53
C ALA A 151 7.52 15.81 4.75
N ASN A 152 6.80 16.28 3.74
CA ASN A 152 7.19 17.49 3.01
C ASN A 152 6.57 18.74 3.66
N THR A 153 7.23 19.88 3.57
CA THR A 153 6.74 21.16 4.07
C THR A 153 5.63 21.77 3.22
N GLN A 154 5.43 21.24 2.02
CA GLN A 154 4.43 21.68 1.05
C GLN A 154 3.70 20.49 0.46
N THR A 155 2.38 20.60 0.35
CA THR A 155 1.58 19.59 -0.38
C THR A 155 1.63 19.85 -1.89
N ILE A 156 1.37 18.80 -2.70
CA ILE A 156 1.27 18.97 -4.16
C ILE A 156 0.15 19.97 -4.53
N THR A 157 -0.98 19.93 -3.83
CA THR A 157 -2.09 20.86 -4.05
C THR A 157 -1.73 22.29 -3.68
N GLY A 158 -0.93 22.49 -2.63
CA GLY A 158 -0.39 23.81 -2.24
C GLY A 158 0.57 24.36 -3.28
N TRP A 159 1.42 23.51 -3.85
CA TRP A 159 2.31 23.89 -4.94
C TRP A 159 1.54 24.24 -6.21
N LEU A 160 0.57 23.42 -6.62
CA LEU A 160 -0.27 23.69 -7.79
C LEU A 160 -0.99 25.03 -7.77
N LYS A 161 -1.43 25.47 -6.57
CA LYS A 161 -2.08 26.79 -6.41
C LYS A 161 -1.11 27.96 -6.58
N LYS A 162 0.17 27.75 -6.28
CA LYS A 162 1.19 28.82 -6.26
C LYS A 162 2.06 28.85 -7.51
N ARG A 163 2.14 27.74 -8.25
CA ARG A 163 2.99 27.64 -9.44
C ARG A 163 2.44 28.47 -10.60
N GLN A 164 3.33 28.96 -11.44
CA GLN A 164 2.95 29.46 -12.76
C GLN A 164 2.68 28.29 -13.69
N LYS A 165 1.57 28.34 -14.43
CA LYS A 165 1.30 27.37 -15.46
C LYS A 165 2.27 27.56 -16.63
N PRO A 166 2.64 26.47 -17.36
CA PRO A 166 3.46 26.60 -18.57
C PRO A 166 2.84 27.57 -19.56
N ALA A 167 3.65 28.43 -20.15
CA ALA A 167 3.21 29.35 -21.20
C ALA A 167 2.88 28.64 -22.50
N THR A 168 3.39 27.41 -22.68
CA THR A 168 3.22 26.61 -23.89
C THR A 168 1.85 25.96 -23.90
N LYS A 169 1.09 26.17 -24.97
CA LYS A 169 -0.22 25.52 -25.18
C LYS A 169 -0.03 24.01 -25.35
N ALA A 170 -0.85 23.22 -24.66
CA ALA A 170 -0.85 21.77 -24.82
C ALA A 170 -1.23 21.37 -26.28
N THR A 171 -0.45 20.47 -26.87
CA THR A 171 -0.63 20.02 -28.26
C THR A 171 -1.00 18.54 -28.34
N ARG A 172 -0.78 17.75 -27.27
CA ARG A 172 -0.97 16.30 -27.24
C ARG A 172 -2.24 15.84 -26.52
N GLY A 173 -3.00 16.76 -25.93
CA GLY A 173 -4.22 16.46 -25.19
C GLY A 173 -4.10 16.63 -23.70
N THR A 174 -5.08 16.14 -22.95
CA THR A 174 -5.23 16.32 -21.50
C THR A 174 -5.03 14.99 -20.78
N LEU A 175 -4.26 15.01 -19.70
CA LEU A 175 -4.02 13.88 -18.80
C LEU A 175 -4.51 14.23 -17.38
N VAL A 176 -5.06 13.22 -16.69
CA VAL A 176 -5.39 13.33 -15.27
C VAL A 176 -4.27 12.68 -14.47
N PHE A 177 -3.67 13.46 -13.56
CA PHE A 177 -2.59 12.99 -12.69
C PHE A 177 -3.13 12.60 -11.31
N PHE A 178 -2.95 11.33 -10.95
CA PHE A 178 -3.31 10.80 -9.63
C PHE A 178 -2.07 10.67 -8.76
N HIS A 179 -1.95 11.54 -7.73
CA HIS A 179 -0.78 11.54 -6.82
C HIS A 179 -0.96 10.67 -5.57
N GLY A 180 -2.21 10.35 -5.19
CA GLY A 180 -2.49 9.63 -3.94
C GLY A 180 -2.00 10.37 -2.69
N CYS A 181 -1.87 9.65 -1.56
CA CYS A 181 -1.34 10.20 -0.33
C CYS A 181 0.20 10.37 -0.38
N ALA A 182 0.91 9.40 -0.97
CA ALA A 182 2.37 9.45 -1.07
C ALA A 182 2.84 10.69 -1.85
N GLY A 183 2.41 10.84 -3.10
CA GLY A 183 2.77 11.99 -3.93
C GLY A 183 2.17 13.31 -3.46
N GLY A 184 1.10 13.24 -2.66
CA GLY A 184 0.44 14.43 -2.10
C GLY A 184 1.18 15.09 -0.93
N TYR A 185 1.84 14.28 -0.07
CA TYR A 185 2.38 14.73 1.21
C TYR A 185 3.84 14.35 1.48
N PHE A 186 4.31 13.23 0.94
CA PHE A 186 5.63 12.68 1.24
C PHE A 186 6.57 12.79 0.03
N GLU A 187 6.18 12.27 -1.12
CA GLU A 187 6.95 12.28 -2.37
C GLU A 187 6.54 13.46 -3.29
N VAL A 188 6.37 14.63 -2.70
CA VAL A 188 5.84 15.81 -3.41
C VAL A 188 6.75 16.25 -4.55
N GLU A 189 8.07 16.16 -4.37
CA GLU A 189 9.04 16.53 -5.41
C GLU A 189 8.95 15.61 -6.63
N THR A 190 8.75 14.30 -6.42
CA THR A 190 8.51 13.35 -7.50
C THR A 190 7.25 13.70 -8.29
N SER A 191 6.16 14.03 -7.59
CA SER A 191 4.91 14.47 -8.22
C SER A 191 5.07 15.76 -9.02
N LYS A 192 5.80 16.74 -8.48
CA LYS A 192 6.10 18.02 -9.18
C LYS A 192 6.85 17.74 -10.48
N LYS A 193 7.93 16.95 -10.41
CA LYS A 193 8.75 16.63 -11.57
C LYS A 193 7.97 15.82 -12.61
N SER A 194 7.13 14.87 -12.20
CA SER A 194 6.26 14.13 -13.10
C SER A 194 5.31 15.05 -13.88
N ILE A 195 4.69 16.00 -13.19
CA ILE A 195 3.79 16.97 -13.81
C ILE A 195 4.57 17.88 -14.79
N GLU A 196 5.73 18.41 -14.37
CA GLU A 196 6.58 19.25 -15.20
C GLU A 196 7.02 18.53 -16.49
N VAL A 197 7.41 17.24 -16.39
CA VAL A 197 7.79 16.42 -17.55
C VAL A 197 6.62 16.20 -18.49
N LEU A 198 5.44 15.85 -17.97
CA LEU A 198 4.24 15.64 -18.80
C LEU A 198 3.84 16.93 -19.55
N GLU A 199 3.92 18.09 -18.88
CA GLU A 199 3.65 19.38 -19.49
C GLU A 199 4.70 19.74 -20.55
N HIS A 200 5.99 19.48 -20.27
CA HIS A 200 7.06 19.66 -21.23
C HIS A 200 6.87 18.79 -22.50
N LEU A 201 6.32 17.60 -22.34
CA LEU A 201 5.96 16.72 -23.45
C LEU A 201 4.73 17.19 -24.24
N GLY A 202 4.09 18.30 -23.86
CA GLY A 202 2.96 18.89 -24.56
C GLY A 202 1.59 18.43 -24.11
N TYR A 203 1.47 17.85 -22.92
CA TYR A 203 0.18 17.51 -22.33
C TYR A 203 -0.33 18.62 -21.40
N GLU A 204 -1.64 18.80 -21.37
CA GLU A 204 -2.30 19.52 -20.28
C GLU A 204 -2.49 18.56 -19.10
N VAL A 205 -1.95 18.88 -17.91
CA VAL A 205 -2.05 18.03 -16.73
C VAL A 205 -3.11 18.56 -15.76
N LEU A 206 -4.19 17.82 -15.61
CA LEU A 206 -5.23 18.09 -14.63
C LEU A 206 -4.97 17.29 -13.36
N VAL A 207 -5.08 17.96 -12.20
CA VAL A 207 -4.97 17.32 -10.89
C VAL A 207 -6.25 17.62 -10.12
N PRO A 208 -7.30 16.79 -10.27
CA PRO A 208 -8.56 16.97 -9.57
C PRO A 208 -8.41 16.73 -8.06
N LYS A 209 -9.43 17.11 -7.30
CA LYS A 209 -9.53 16.72 -5.88
C LYS A 209 -9.61 15.19 -5.81
N GLN A 210 -8.73 14.58 -5.04
CA GLN A 210 -8.60 13.13 -4.96
C GLN A 210 -8.26 12.68 -3.55
N GLY A 211 -8.51 11.40 -3.25
CA GLY A 211 -8.20 10.77 -1.97
C GLY A 211 -7.00 9.82 -2.03
N CYS A 212 -6.97 8.90 -1.09
CA CYS A 212 -6.01 7.79 -1.06
C CYS A 212 -6.41 6.71 -2.07
N CYS A 213 -5.44 5.98 -2.62
CA CYS A 213 -5.71 4.81 -3.47
C CYS A 213 -6.21 3.57 -2.67
N GLY A 214 -6.20 3.64 -1.34
CA GLY A 214 -6.64 2.54 -0.49
C GLY A 214 -5.62 1.42 -0.28
N LEU A 215 -4.45 1.46 -0.93
CA LEU A 215 -3.48 0.36 -0.86
C LEU A 215 -3.03 0.05 0.57
N ALA A 216 -2.78 1.06 1.40
CA ALA A 216 -2.37 0.86 2.78
C ALA A 216 -3.49 0.23 3.62
N GLN A 217 -4.75 0.62 3.39
CA GLN A 217 -5.91 0.01 4.03
C GLN A 217 -6.04 -1.45 3.59
N GLN A 218 -6.06 -1.71 2.30
CA GLN A 218 -6.19 -3.05 1.73
C GLN A 218 -5.05 -3.99 2.15
N SER A 219 -3.83 -3.48 2.30
CA SER A 219 -2.69 -4.29 2.70
C SER A 219 -2.66 -4.60 4.19
N ASN A 220 -3.38 -3.86 5.00
CA ASN A 220 -3.46 -4.07 6.45
C ASN A 220 -4.69 -4.88 6.90
N GLY A 221 -5.64 -5.13 6.02
CA GLY A 221 -6.85 -5.88 6.30
C GLY A 221 -8.11 -5.05 6.25
#